data_c132f185d1ce0a7e2e5018c90beaef97
#
_entry.id   c132f185d1ce0a7e2e5018c90beaef97
#
_cell.length_a   1.000
_cell.length_b   1.000
_cell.length_c   1.000
_cell.angle_alpha   90.00
_cell.angle_beta   90.00
_cell.angle_gamma   90.00
#
_symmetry.space_group_name_H-M   'P 1'
#
loop_
_entity.id
_entity.type
_entity.pdbx_description
1 polymer ?
#
loop_
_entity_poly.entity_id
_entity_poly.type
_entity_poly.pdbx_seq_one_letter_code
_entity_poly.pdbx_strand_id
1 'polypeptide(L)'
;VIDAVGLHKTYRLKKRQVEALKGVDLHVESGEIFGVVGQSGAGKSTLLRSVNLLERPDEGSVRVGDGELTALRGSRLREARRGIGMVHQHFALLSSRTVAGNVGFPLEVAGVSRAERSRRVGELLELVGLSDKARAYPSQLSGGQKQRVGIARALAPEPKVLLSDEATSALDPATTESILSLLRSLRDELGLTILLITHEMDVIKRICDSAAIMENGEFRESGRVLDLIGTPGSLLARSLFPLPDNGGPETVVITYPRSFDEPFMSELTRRFDVDVNILGGGVEQVAGQSVGRLSVDMRGSRRAEALTYLSEHGLLVEEAGK
;
A
#
# COMPACT_ATOMS: atom_id res chain seq x y z
N VAL A 1 -12.76 8.96 -2.83
CA VAL A 1 -13.32 8.05 -3.85
C VAL A 1 -13.74 6.71 -3.26
N ILE A 2 -13.06 6.24 -2.24
CA ILE A 2 -13.51 5.08 -1.46
C ILE A 2 -13.82 5.56 -0.06
N ASP A 3 -15.08 5.36 0.38
CA ASP A 3 -15.50 5.63 1.74
C ASP A 3 -16.13 4.35 2.31
N ALA A 4 -15.56 3.84 3.36
CA ALA A 4 -16.11 2.75 4.14
C ALA A 4 -16.29 3.23 5.58
N VAL A 5 -17.47 3.06 6.14
CA VAL A 5 -17.82 3.59 7.46
C VAL A 5 -18.38 2.47 8.33
N GLY A 6 -17.77 2.28 9.49
CA GLY A 6 -18.21 1.34 10.52
C GLY A 6 -18.30 -0.10 10.04
N LEU A 7 -17.32 -0.58 9.26
CA LEU A 7 -17.39 -1.94 8.70
C LEU A 7 -17.19 -3.00 9.78
N HIS A 8 -18.21 -3.81 10.00
CA HIS A 8 -18.14 -5.04 10.80
C HIS A 8 -18.28 -6.28 9.93
N LYS A 9 -17.48 -7.30 10.23
CA LYS A 9 -17.58 -8.61 9.59
C LYS A 9 -17.20 -9.73 10.53
N THR A 10 -18.13 -10.66 10.76
CA THR A 10 -17.94 -11.84 11.60
C THR A 10 -18.16 -13.12 10.79
N TYR A 11 -17.17 -13.98 10.78
CA TYR A 11 -17.29 -15.34 10.22
C TYR A 11 -17.68 -16.31 11.31
N ARG A 12 -18.81 -17.03 11.10
CA ARG A 12 -19.30 -18.07 11.99
C ARG A 12 -18.81 -19.43 11.53
N LEU A 13 -17.80 -19.96 12.19
CA LEU A 13 -17.29 -21.32 11.99
C LEU A 13 -17.97 -22.28 12.96
N LYS A 14 -18.01 -23.57 12.61
CA LYS A 14 -18.75 -24.60 13.42
C LYS A 14 -18.47 -24.58 14.93
N LYS A 15 -17.29 -24.11 15.39
CA LYS A 15 -16.87 -24.10 16.79
C LYS A 15 -16.39 -22.74 17.32
N ARG A 16 -16.32 -21.70 16.48
CA ARG A 16 -15.85 -20.37 16.87
C ARG A 16 -16.42 -19.29 15.96
N GLN A 17 -16.48 -18.08 16.51
CA GLN A 17 -16.69 -16.88 15.73
C GLN A 17 -15.34 -16.17 15.56
N VAL A 18 -15.13 -15.58 14.37
CA VAL A 18 -13.96 -14.76 14.07
C VAL A 18 -14.47 -13.43 13.56
N GLU A 19 -14.30 -12.42 14.39
CA GLU A 19 -14.62 -11.04 14.05
C GLU A 19 -13.45 -10.47 13.25
N ALA A 20 -13.61 -10.44 11.92
CA ALA A 20 -12.55 -10.07 10.98
C ALA A 20 -12.47 -8.57 10.74
N LEU A 21 -13.57 -7.83 10.92
CA LEU A 21 -13.63 -6.36 10.92
C LEU A 21 -14.46 -5.90 12.11
N LYS A 22 -13.99 -4.87 12.81
CA LYS A 22 -14.56 -4.39 14.09
C LYS A 22 -14.78 -2.87 14.05
N GLY A 23 -15.63 -2.40 13.14
CA GLY A 23 -15.93 -0.98 13.02
C GLY A 23 -14.83 -0.23 12.26
N VAL A 24 -14.36 -0.78 11.14
CA VAL A 24 -13.29 -0.16 10.33
C VAL A 24 -13.85 1.00 9.51
N ASP A 25 -13.23 2.17 9.68
CA ASP A 25 -13.43 3.34 8.83
C ASP A 25 -12.25 3.49 7.87
N LEU A 26 -12.52 3.66 6.57
CA LEU A 26 -11.51 3.85 5.54
C LEU A 26 -11.94 4.97 4.60
N HIS A 27 -11.06 5.95 4.42
CA HIS A 27 -11.21 6.99 3.41
C HIS A 27 -10.00 6.98 2.48
N VAL A 28 -10.25 6.94 1.16
CA VAL A 28 -9.20 7.02 0.13
C VAL A 28 -9.54 8.12 -0.85
N GLU A 29 -8.62 9.05 -1.02
CA GLU A 29 -8.78 10.18 -1.92
C GLU A 29 -8.71 9.77 -3.40
N SER A 30 -9.14 10.66 -4.29
CA SER A 30 -9.06 10.42 -5.73
C SER A 30 -7.61 10.51 -6.22
N GLY A 31 -7.17 9.50 -6.98
CA GLY A 31 -5.81 9.46 -7.52
C GLY A 31 -4.73 9.09 -6.48
N GLU A 32 -5.14 8.65 -5.30
CA GLU A 32 -4.26 8.21 -4.22
C GLU A 32 -3.91 6.73 -4.32
N ILE A 33 -2.70 6.37 -3.90
CA ILE A 33 -2.32 5.00 -3.58
C ILE A 33 -2.36 4.84 -2.06
N PHE A 34 -3.38 4.13 -1.58
CA PHE A 34 -3.56 3.83 -0.15
C PHE A 34 -3.15 2.40 0.16
N GLY A 35 -2.25 2.21 1.12
CA GLY A 35 -1.76 0.91 1.55
C GLY A 35 -2.34 0.47 2.89
N VAL A 36 -2.86 -0.76 2.98
CA VAL A 36 -3.22 -1.38 4.26
C VAL A 36 -2.21 -2.47 4.57
N VAL A 37 -1.46 -2.30 5.66
CA VAL A 37 -0.43 -3.23 6.09
C VAL A 37 -0.80 -3.89 7.41
N GLY A 38 -0.37 -5.14 7.62
CA GLY A 38 -0.60 -5.89 8.85
C GLY A 38 -0.27 -7.36 8.68
N GLN A 39 -0.22 -8.07 9.80
CA GLN A 39 0.09 -9.49 9.81
C GLN A 39 -0.99 -10.35 9.12
N SER A 40 -0.65 -11.61 8.82
CA SER A 40 -1.64 -12.56 8.32
C SER A 40 -2.79 -12.73 9.34
N GLY A 41 -4.03 -12.70 8.84
CA GLY A 41 -5.21 -12.79 9.71
C GLY A 41 -5.67 -11.45 10.32
N ALA A 42 -4.99 -10.33 10.07
CA ALA A 42 -5.39 -9.01 10.59
C ALA A 42 -6.75 -8.49 10.07
N GLY A 43 -7.30 -9.07 8.98
CA GLY A 43 -8.57 -8.64 8.38
C GLY A 43 -8.43 -7.96 7.02
N LYS A 44 -7.22 -7.73 6.52
CA LYS A 44 -6.92 -6.98 5.28
C LYS A 44 -7.69 -7.46 4.06
N SER A 45 -7.62 -8.76 3.73
CA SER A 45 -8.33 -9.32 2.57
C SER A 45 -9.85 -9.27 2.75
N THR A 46 -10.35 -9.36 4.01
CA THR A 46 -11.78 -9.17 4.31
C THR A 46 -12.18 -7.72 4.05
N LEU A 47 -11.38 -6.75 4.46
CA LEU A 47 -11.61 -5.33 4.17
C LEU A 47 -11.66 -5.08 2.65
N LEU A 48 -10.63 -5.54 1.92
CA LEU A 48 -10.57 -5.36 0.46
C LEU A 48 -11.78 -5.97 -0.25
N ARG A 49 -12.20 -7.20 0.15
CA ARG A 49 -13.38 -7.87 -0.39
C ARG A 49 -14.69 -7.19 0.03
N SER A 50 -14.71 -6.53 1.18
CA SER A 50 -15.86 -5.73 1.61
C SER A 50 -15.99 -4.45 0.78
N VAL A 51 -14.88 -3.80 0.41
CA VAL A 51 -14.89 -2.59 -0.43
C VAL A 51 -15.54 -2.85 -1.79
N ASN A 52 -15.33 -4.02 -2.43
CA ASN A 52 -16.00 -4.36 -3.68
C ASN A 52 -17.25 -5.26 -3.49
N LEU A 53 -17.68 -5.47 -2.24
CA LEU A 53 -18.80 -6.34 -1.83
C LEU A 53 -18.70 -7.78 -2.34
N LEU A 54 -17.51 -8.31 -2.63
CA LEU A 54 -17.34 -9.76 -2.77
C LEU A 54 -17.66 -10.46 -1.45
N GLU A 55 -17.30 -9.83 -0.33
CA GLU A 55 -17.80 -10.15 1.00
C GLU A 55 -18.70 -8.99 1.46
N ARG A 56 -19.95 -9.27 1.75
CA ARG A 56 -20.84 -8.24 2.29
C ARG A 56 -20.55 -8.05 3.78
N PRO A 57 -20.25 -6.82 4.25
CA PRO A 57 -20.14 -6.55 5.67
C PRO A 57 -21.47 -6.84 6.38
N ASP A 58 -21.41 -7.17 7.66
CA ASP A 58 -22.58 -7.41 8.49
C ASP A 58 -23.22 -6.09 8.92
N GLU A 59 -22.38 -5.06 9.15
CA GLU A 59 -22.77 -3.69 9.47
C GLU A 59 -21.85 -2.69 8.74
N GLY A 60 -22.28 -1.43 8.68
CA GLY A 60 -21.56 -0.36 8.02
C GLY A 60 -21.93 -0.18 6.56
N SER A 61 -21.31 0.80 5.92
CA SER A 61 -21.56 1.18 4.53
C SER A 61 -20.28 1.30 3.73
N VAL A 62 -20.39 1.07 2.42
CA VAL A 62 -19.28 1.23 1.46
C VAL A 62 -19.77 2.07 0.29
N ARG A 63 -19.06 3.15 0.01
CA ARG A 63 -19.22 4.00 -1.16
C ARG A 63 -17.97 3.93 -2.02
N VAL A 64 -18.14 3.80 -3.34
CA VAL A 64 -17.04 3.90 -4.31
C VAL A 64 -17.48 4.82 -5.44
N GLY A 65 -16.72 5.90 -5.66
CA GLY A 65 -17.16 7.00 -6.52
C GLY A 65 -18.44 7.63 -5.97
N ASP A 66 -19.44 7.80 -6.84
CA ASP A 66 -20.71 8.43 -6.48
C ASP A 66 -21.76 7.42 -5.94
N GLY A 67 -21.42 6.12 -5.92
CA GLY A 67 -22.37 5.05 -5.61
C GLY A 67 -22.16 4.40 -4.26
N GLU A 68 -23.22 4.29 -3.44
CA GLU A 68 -23.23 3.46 -2.24
C GLU A 68 -23.45 1.99 -2.63
N LEU A 69 -22.37 1.19 -2.59
CA LEU A 69 -22.41 -0.21 -3.01
C LEU A 69 -23.25 -1.09 -2.07
N THR A 70 -23.22 -0.82 -0.78
CA THR A 70 -23.97 -1.59 0.25
C THR A 70 -25.48 -1.54 0.04
N ALA A 71 -26.00 -0.49 -0.59
CA ALA A 71 -27.41 -0.40 -0.97
C ALA A 71 -27.78 -1.22 -2.22
N LEU A 72 -26.78 -1.63 -3.02
CA LEU A 72 -26.99 -2.30 -4.30
C LEU A 72 -27.09 -3.83 -4.17
N ARG A 73 -27.85 -4.45 -5.11
CA ARG A 73 -27.99 -5.91 -5.27
C ARG A 73 -28.11 -6.29 -6.73
N GLY A 74 -27.90 -7.58 -7.05
CA GLY A 74 -28.16 -8.15 -8.37
C GLY A 74 -27.41 -7.45 -9.51
N SER A 75 -28.12 -7.05 -10.56
CA SER A 75 -27.55 -6.44 -11.76
C SER A 75 -26.91 -5.07 -11.47
N ARG A 76 -27.53 -4.24 -10.62
CA ARG A 76 -27.01 -2.92 -10.25
C ARG A 76 -25.64 -3.02 -9.55
N LEU A 77 -25.47 -4.01 -8.67
CA LEU A 77 -24.18 -4.25 -8.02
C LEU A 77 -23.13 -4.77 -9.02
N ARG A 78 -23.51 -5.65 -9.95
CA ARG A 78 -22.60 -6.10 -11.03
C ARG A 78 -22.15 -4.95 -11.92
N GLU A 79 -23.04 -4.03 -12.23
CA GLU A 79 -22.73 -2.80 -13.00
C GLU A 79 -21.74 -1.94 -12.24
N ALA A 80 -22.01 -1.60 -10.98
CA ALA A 80 -21.14 -0.78 -10.14
C ALA A 80 -19.73 -1.40 -10.00
N ARG A 81 -19.61 -2.72 -9.90
CA ARG A 81 -18.32 -3.42 -9.84
C ARG A 81 -17.48 -3.32 -11.11
N ARG A 82 -18.05 -2.93 -12.27
CA ARG A 82 -17.24 -2.68 -13.47
C ARG A 82 -16.31 -1.49 -13.30
N GLY A 83 -16.71 -0.51 -12.46
CA GLY A 83 -15.86 0.63 -12.08
C GLY A 83 -14.75 0.28 -11.10
N ILE A 84 -14.61 -0.99 -10.69
CA ILE A 84 -13.63 -1.46 -9.71
C ILE A 84 -12.84 -2.60 -10.32
N GLY A 85 -11.57 -2.38 -10.62
CA GLY A 85 -10.63 -3.42 -11.02
C GLY A 85 -10.11 -4.18 -9.78
N MET A 86 -9.80 -5.47 -9.94
CA MET A 86 -9.19 -6.25 -8.86
C MET A 86 -8.02 -7.08 -9.37
N VAL A 87 -6.88 -6.92 -8.74
CA VAL A 87 -5.66 -7.70 -8.91
C VAL A 87 -5.55 -8.67 -7.75
N HIS A 88 -5.42 -9.96 -8.06
CA HIS A 88 -5.43 -11.04 -7.06
C HIS A 88 -4.01 -11.52 -6.74
N GLN A 89 -3.77 -11.95 -5.53
CA GLN A 89 -2.52 -12.52 -5.03
C GLN A 89 -1.98 -13.68 -5.90
N HIS A 90 -2.84 -14.60 -6.31
CA HIS A 90 -2.50 -15.78 -7.11
C HIS A 90 -2.87 -15.63 -8.59
N PHE A 91 -2.77 -14.39 -9.13
CA PHE A 91 -3.04 -14.03 -10.53
C PHE A 91 -4.48 -14.35 -11.00
N ALA A 92 -5.09 -15.44 -10.57
CA ALA A 92 -6.42 -15.93 -10.92
C ALA A 92 -6.68 -15.93 -12.46
N LEU A 93 -5.67 -16.30 -13.27
CA LEU A 93 -5.79 -16.37 -14.71
C LEU A 93 -6.53 -17.64 -15.15
N LEU A 94 -7.31 -17.50 -16.20
CA LEU A 94 -8.00 -18.62 -16.87
C LEU A 94 -6.97 -19.42 -17.65
N SER A 95 -6.61 -20.61 -17.17
CA SER A 95 -5.56 -21.47 -17.76
C SER A 95 -5.86 -21.94 -19.18
N SER A 96 -7.14 -22.07 -19.53
CA SER A 96 -7.63 -22.46 -20.84
C SER A 96 -7.69 -21.32 -21.87
N ARG A 97 -7.38 -20.08 -21.46
CA ARG A 97 -7.38 -18.91 -22.32
C ARG A 97 -5.97 -18.34 -22.51
N THR A 98 -5.72 -17.80 -23.69
CA THR A 98 -4.48 -17.04 -23.96
C THR A 98 -4.42 -15.77 -23.11
N VAL A 99 -3.28 -15.09 -23.11
CA VAL A 99 -3.09 -13.76 -22.50
C VAL A 99 -4.15 -12.77 -23.00
N ALA A 100 -4.30 -12.62 -24.31
CA ALA A 100 -5.34 -11.76 -24.89
C ALA A 100 -6.75 -12.19 -24.49
N GLY A 101 -7.00 -13.51 -24.40
CA GLY A 101 -8.28 -14.04 -23.93
C GLY A 101 -8.57 -13.76 -22.45
N ASN A 102 -7.54 -13.75 -21.61
CA ASN A 102 -7.66 -13.37 -20.20
C ASN A 102 -7.96 -11.87 -20.04
N VAL A 103 -7.23 -10.99 -20.73
CA VAL A 103 -7.44 -9.54 -20.67
C VAL A 103 -8.80 -9.17 -21.25
N GLY A 104 -9.22 -9.80 -22.36
CA GLY A 104 -10.50 -9.53 -23.00
C GLY A 104 -11.73 -10.14 -22.30
N PHE A 105 -11.54 -11.01 -21.32
CA PHE A 105 -12.65 -11.72 -20.67
C PHE A 105 -13.69 -10.80 -19.99
N PRO A 106 -13.30 -9.77 -19.22
CA PRO A 106 -14.29 -8.86 -18.63
C PRO A 106 -15.12 -8.12 -19.69
N LEU A 107 -14.52 -7.73 -20.81
CA LEU A 107 -15.20 -7.07 -21.92
C LEU A 107 -16.16 -8.03 -22.65
N GLU A 108 -15.78 -9.31 -22.77
CA GLU A 108 -16.65 -10.35 -23.31
C GLU A 108 -17.90 -10.52 -22.47
N VAL A 109 -17.75 -10.62 -21.14
CA VAL A 109 -18.86 -10.70 -20.19
C VAL A 109 -19.73 -9.44 -20.22
N ALA A 110 -19.14 -8.29 -20.49
CA ALA A 110 -19.85 -7.02 -20.65
C ALA A 110 -20.59 -6.87 -21.99
N GLY A 111 -20.42 -7.83 -22.92
CA GLY A 111 -21.07 -7.78 -24.24
C GLY A 111 -20.41 -6.83 -25.24
N VAL A 112 -19.18 -6.41 -24.99
CA VAL A 112 -18.42 -5.52 -25.91
C VAL A 112 -18.13 -6.24 -27.23
N SER A 113 -18.26 -5.53 -28.35
CA SER A 113 -18.02 -6.09 -29.68
C SER A 113 -16.63 -6.69 -29.82
N ARG A 114 -16.49 -7.69 -30.72
CA ARG A 114 -15.20 -8.35 -30.97
C ARG A 114 -14.12 -7.35 -31.44
N ALA A 115 -14.47 -6.42 -32.30
CA ALA A 115 -13.56 -5.42 -32.84
C ALA A 115 -13.05 -4.48 -31.74
N GLU A 116 -13.94 -3.91 -30.94
CA GLU A 116 -13.64 -3.03 -29.82
C GLU A 116 -12.80 -3.74 -28.76
N ARG A 117 -13.19 -4.96 -28.39
CA ARG A 117 -12.46 -5.80 -27.45
C ARG A 117 -11.02 -6.09 -27.94
N SER A 118 -10.84 -6.39 -29.24
CA SER A 118 -9.52 -6.64 -29.82
C SER A 118 -8.63 -5.40 -29.75
N ARG A 119 -9.18 -4.22 -30.05
CA ARG A 119 -8.49 -2.93 -29.96
C ARG A 119 -8.04 -2.68 -28.53
N ARG A 120 -8.98 -2.75 -27.57
CA ARG A 120 -8.71 -2.47 -26.14
C ARG A 120 -7.70 -3.44 -25.54
N VAL A 121 -7.77 -4.72 -25.88
CA VAL A 121 -6.79 -5.73 -25.45
C VAL A 121 -5.39 -5.41 -25.97
N GLY A 122 -5.28 -4.96 -27.22
CA GLY A 122 -3.99 -4.54 -27.80
C GLY A 122 -3.35 -3.39 -27.02
N GLU A 123 -4.13 -2.33 -26.76
CA GLU A 123 -3.69 -1.17 -25.97
C GLU A 123 -3.24 -1.56 -24.56
N LEU A 124 -4.01 -2.42 -23.89
CA LEU A 124 -3.68 -2.87 -22.54
C LEU A 124 -2.44 -3.76 -22.49
N LEU A 125 -2.24 -4.61 -23.48
CA LEU A 125 -1.04 -5.44 -23.57
C LEU A 125 0.21 -4.61 -23.87
N GLU A 126 0.08 -3.55 -24.66
CA GLU A 126 1.15 -2.59 -24.88
C GLU A 126 1.49 -1.84 -23.59
N LEU A 127 0.47 -1.32 -22.87
CA LEU A 127 0.59 -0.61 -21.60
C LEU A 127 1.35 -1.43 -20.54
N VAL A 128 1.11 -2.75 -20.46
CA VAL A 128 1.81 -3.62 -19.50
C VAL A 128 3.07 -4.29 -20.09
N GLY A 129 3.46 -3.98 -21.33
CA GLY A 129 4.66 -4.49 -21.98
C GLY A 129 4.60 -5.99 -22.32
N LEU A 130 3.44 -6.48 -22.79
CA LEU A 130 3.21 -7.89 -23.12
C LEU A 130 2.59 -8.11 -24.51
N SER A 131 2.77 -7.19 -25.46
CA SER A 131 2.22 -7.30 -26.82
C SER A 131 2.68 -8.57 -27.54
N ASP A 132 3.94 -8.97 -27.35
CA ASP A 132 4.55 -10.17 -27.93
C ASP A 132 4.00 -11.49 -27.35
N LYS A 133 3.35 -11.43 -26.18
CA LYS A 133 2.79 -12.57 -25.44
C LYS A 133 1.28 -12.76 -25.64
N ALA A 134 0.62 -11.96 -26.50
CA ALA A 134 -0.84 -11.98 -26.66
C ALA A 134 -1.43 -13.38 -26.90
N ARG A 135 -0.70 -14.26 -27.62
CA ARG A 135 -1.12 -15.62 -27.95
C ARG A 135 -0.63 -16.69 -26.97
N ALA A 136 0.25 -16.33 -26.03
CA ALA A 136 0.77 -17.26 -25.02
C ALA A 136 -0.35 -17.66 -24.01
N TYR A 137 -0.18 -18.83 -23.40
CA TYR A 137 -1.03 -19.30 -22.31
C TYR A 137 -0.37 -19.01 -20.95
N PRO A 138 -1.13 -18.94 -19.84
CA PRO A 138 -0.59 -18.67 -18.52
C PRO A 138 0.55 -19.60 -18.08
N SER A 139 0.54 -20.86 -18.51
CA SER A 139 1.61 -21.84 -18.23
C SER A 139 2.97 -21.47 -18.85
N GLN A 140 2.99 -20.59 -19.86
CA GLN A 140 4.18 -20.14 -20.60
C GLN A 140 4.74 -18.83 -20.07
N LEU A 141 4.18 -18.28 -18.97
CA LEU A 141 4.52 -16.98 -18.41
C LEU A 141 5.27 -17.10 -17.08
N SER A 142 6.21 -16.18 -16.86
CA SER A 142 6.80 -15.96 -15.54
C SER A 142 5.76 -15.40 -14.55
N GLY A 143 6.06 -15.41 -13.24
CA GLY A 143 5.21 -14.82 -12.19
C GLY A 143 4.88 -13.35 -12.47
N GLY A 144 5.88 -12.53 -12.76
CA GLY A 144 5.70 -11.12 -13.09
C GLY A 144 4.88 -10.88 -14.36
N GLN A 145 5.07 -11.72 -15.40
CA GLN A 145 4.24 -11.67 -16.60
C GLN A 145 2.77 -12.01 -16.29
N LYS A 146 2.51 -13.05 -15.48
CA LYS A 146 1.15 -13.38 -15.02
C LYS A 146 0.52 -12.22 -14.27
N GLN A 147 1.30 -11.54 -13.42
CA GLN A 147 0.82 -10.38 -12.67
C GLN A 147 0.45 -9.22 -13.59
N ARG A 148 1.29 -8.91 -14.58
CA ARG A 148 1.00 -7.90 -15.60
C ARG A 148 -0.27 -8.22 -16.40
N VAL A 149 -0.51 -9.48 -16.73
CA VAL A 149 -1.78 -9.93 -17.35
C VAL A 149 -2.96 -9.71 -16.40
N GLY A 150 -2.81 -10.00 -15.10
CA GLY A 150 -3.81 -9.75 -14.07
C GLY A 150 -4.18 -8.27 -13.96
N ILE A 151 -3.16 -7.38 -13.99
CA ILE A 151 -3.34 -5.93 -13.99
C ILE A 151 -4.06 -5.49 -15.28
N ALA A 152 -3.60 -5.89 -16.47
CA ALA A 152 -4.25 -5.56 -17.74
C ALA A 152 -5.72 -6.00 -17.77
N ARG A 153 -6.02 -7.20 -17.26
CA ARG A 153 -7.39 -7.69 -17.14
C ARG A 153 -8.24 -6.84 -16.21
N ALA A 154 -7.68 -6.41 -15.07
CA ALA A 154 -8.38 -5.57 -14.11
C ALA A 154 -8.70 -4.18 -14.70
N LEU A 155 -7.84 -3.66 -15.59
CA LEU A 155 -8.00 -2.38 -16.29
C LEU A 155 -8.95 -2.44 -17.50
N ALA A 156 -9.29 -3.63 -17.98
CA ALA A 156 -10.08 -3.78 -19.21
C ALA A 156 -11.43 -3.03 -19.17
N PRO A 157 -12.19 -3.04 -18.07
CA PRO A 157 -13.45 -2.30 -17.97
C PRO A 157 -13.30 -0.79 -17.72
N GLU A 158 -12.09 -0.23 -17.77
CA GLU A 158 -11.78 1.19 -17.47
C GLU A 158 -12.21 1.59 -16.05
N PRO A 159 -11.75 0.89 -15.02
CA PRO A 159 -12.13 1.19 -13.66
C PRO A 159 -11.54 2.53 -13.19
N LYS A 160 -12.24 3.20 -12.26
CA LYS A 160 -11.71 4.36 -11.53
C LYS A 160 -10.90 3.96 -10.29
N VAL A 161 -11.17 2.77 -9.78
CA VAL A 161 -10.55 2.21 -8.57
C VAL A 161 -9.91 0.86 -8.90
N LEU A 162 -8.68 0.66 -8.46
CA LEU A 162 -7.97 -0.62 -8.54
C LEU A 162 -7.72 -1.15 -7.13
N LEU A 163 -8.26 -2.32 -6.83
CA LEU A 163 -8.00 -3.05 -5.60
C LEU A 163 -6.88 -4.06 -5.85
N SER A 164 -5.90 -4.12 -4.97
CA SER A 164 -4.73 -5.00 -5.11
C SER A 164 -4.55 -5.86 -3.85
N ASP A 165 -4.78 -7.16 -4.00
CA ASP A 165 -4.65 -8.16 -2.93
C ASP A 165 -3.26 -8.80 -3.02
N GLU A 166 -2.29 -8.33 -2.22
CA GLU A 166 -0.91 -8.84 -2.11
C GLU A 166 -0.24 -9.13 -3.46
N ALA A 167 -0.34 -8.18 -4.41
CA ALA A 167 0.06 -8.38 -5.80
C ALA A 167 1.56 -8.68 -6.03
N THR A 168 2.39 -8.51 -5.02
CA THR A 168 3.86 -8.69 -5.10
C THR A 168 4.39 -9.86 -4.27
N SER A 169 3.60 -10.42 -3.36
CA SER A 169 4.03 -11.39 -2.35
C SER A 169 4.64 -12.70 -2.88
N ALA A 170 4.41 -13.02 -4.16
CA ALA A 170 4.93 -14.24 -4.80
C ALA A 170 6.02 -13.94 -5.86
N LEU A 171 6.59 -12.74 -5.85
CA LEU A 171 7.54 -12.25 -6.85
C LEU A 171 8.92 -12.03 -6.23
N ASP A 172 9.95 -12.11 -7.06
CA ASP A 172 11.30 -11.72 -6.67
C ASP A 172 11.43 -10.17 -6.56
N PRO A 173 12.42 -9.64 -5.84
CA PRO A 173 12.56 -8.20 -5.59
C PRO A 173 12.59 -7.33 -6.86
N ALA A 174 13.28 -7.77 -7.92
CA ALA A 174 13.39 -7.00 -9.15
C ALA A 174 12.05 -6.95 -9.90
N THR A 175 11.32 -8.06 -9.90
CA THR A 175 9.97 -8.15 -10.46
C THR A 175 8.99 -7.32 -9.64
N THR A 176 9.07 -7.36 -8.31
CA THR A 176 8.29 -6.51 -7.40
C THR A 176 8.46 -5.04 -7.75
N GLU A 177 9.70 -4.55 -7.85
CA GLU A 177 10.01 -3.17 -8.25
C GLU A 177 9.33 -2.78 -9.56
N SER A 178 9.43 -3.66 -10.55
CA SER A 178 8.83 -3.47 -11.87
C SER A 178 7.29 -3.37 -11.82
N ILE A 179 6.63 -4.17 -10.97
CA ILE A 179 5.17 -4.11 -10.78
C ILE A 179 4.76 -2.85 -10.02
N LEU A 180 5.51 -2.46 -8.98
CA LEU A 180 5.23 -1.24 -8.23
C LEU A 180 5.38 0.01 -9.10
N SER A 181 6.43 0.07 -9.93
CA SER A 181 6.62 1.14 -10.92
C SER A 181 5.48 1.19 -11.93
N LEU A 182 5.01 0.03 -12.41
CA LEU A 182 3.86 -0.04 -13.30
C LEU A 182 2.60 0.51 -12.62
N LEU A 183 2.30 0.10 -11.38
CA LEU A 183 1.12 0.62 -10.65
C LEU A 183 1.18 2.14 -10.46
N ARG A 184 2.36 2.70 -10.19
CA ARG A 184 2.57 4.15 -10.09
C ARG A 184 2.29 4.84 -11.44
N SER A 185 2.88 4.35 -12.54
CA SER A 185 2.63 4.90 -13.89
C SER A 185 1.14 4.86 -14.24
N LEU A 186 0.47 3.74 -13.95
CA LEU A 186 -0.97 3.60 -14.20
C LEU A 186 -1.81 4.59 -13.38
N ARG A 187 -1.46 4.84 -12.10
CA ARG A 187 -2.08 5.89 -11.30
C ARG A 187 -1.91 7.25 -11.95
N ASP A 188 -0.68 7.59 -12.36
CA ASP A 188 -0.34 8.90 -12.90
C ASP A 188 -0.96 9.14 -14.29
N GLU A 189 -0.93 8.12 -15.17
CA GLU A 189 -1.42 8.23 -16.55
C GLU A 189 -2.94 8.14 -16.67
N LEU A 190 -3.58 7.30 -15.84
CA LEU A 190 -5.01 7.00 -15.93
C LEU A 190 -5.84 7.68 -14.83
N GLY A 191 -5.21 8.37 -13.89
CA GLY A 191 -5.90 8.98 -12.73
C GLY A 191 -6.54 7.94 -11.81
N LEU A 192 -5.97 6.74 -11.72
CA LEU A 192 -6.52 5.65 -10.90
C LEU A 192 -6.36 5.92 -9.42
N THR A 193 -7.37 5.57 -8.64
CA THR A 193 -7.26 5.41 -7.20
C THR A 193 -6.92 3.95 -6.89
N ILE A 194 -5.89 3.71 -6.10
CA ILE A 194 -5.42 2.35 -5.80
C ILE A 194 -5.52 2.08 -4.29
N LEU A 195 -6.26 1.04 -3.91
CA LEU A 195 -6.23 0.49 -2.57
C LEU A 195 -5.49 -0.85 -2.63
N LEU A 196 -4.35 -0.93 -1.98
CA LEU A 196 -3.58 -2.17 -1.91
C LEU A 196 -3.47 -2.69 -0.48
N ILE A 197 -3.42 -4.01 -0.36
CA ILE A 197 -3.08 -4.67 0.89
C ILE A 197 -1.77 -5.42 0.75
N THR A 198 -0.94 -5.35 1.78
CA THR A 198 0.38 -6.00 1.81
C THR A 198 0.76 -6.36 3.24
N HIS A 199 1.76 -7.22 3.40
CA HIS A 199 2.49 -7.41 4.64
C HIS A 199 3.93 -6.86 4.54
N GLU A 200 4.30 -6.28 3.40
CA GLU A 200 5.64 -5.77 3.09
C GLU A 200 5.70 -4.25 3.29
N MET A 201 6.49 -3.79 4.27
CA MET A 201 6.69 -2.36 4.54
C MET A 201 7.36 -1.62 3.38
N ASP A 202 8.21 -2.32 2.62
CA ASP A 202 8.88 -1.73 1.45
C ASP A 202 7.90 -1.32 0.35
N VAL A 203 6.77 -2.02 0.20
CA VAL A 203 5.70 -1.60 -0.72
C VAL A 203 5.11 -0.27 -0.29
N ILE A 204 4.85 -0.09 1.02
CA ILE A 204 4.34 1.18 1.56
C ILE A 204 5.31 2.33 1.29
N LYS A 205 6.61 2.14 1.60
CA LYS A 205 7.66 3.14 1.36
C LYS A 205 7.72 3.60 -0.10
N ARG A 206 7.60 2.62 -1.02
CA ARG A 206 7.88 2.85 -2.44
C ARG A 206 6.78 3.54 -3.20
N ILE A 207 5.51 3.23 -2.92
CA ILE A 207 4.41 3.71 -3.78
C ILE A 207 3.23 4.34 -3.05
N CYS A 208 3.06 4.16 -1.74
CA CYS A 208 1.87 4.65 -1.05
C CYS A 208 1.99 6.13 -0.67
N ASP A 209 0.90 6.87 -0.90
CA ASP A 209 0.73 8.24 -0.42
C ASP A 209 0.22 8.24 1.02
N SER A 210 -0.72 7.33 1.32
CA SER A 210 -1.27 7.09 2.65
C SER A 210 -1.24 5.61 3.01
N ALA A 211 -1.25 5.31 4.31
CA ALA A 211 -1.28 3.95 4.79
C ALA A 211 -2.06 3.79 6.08
N ALA A 212 -2.52 2.56 6.33
CA ALA A 212 -3.07 2.15 7.61
C ALA A 212 -2.41 0.86 8.11
N ILE A 213 -2.12 0.80 9.40
CA ILE A 213 -1.73 -0.43 10.09
C ILE A 213 -3.00 -1.11 10.62
N MET A 214 -3.21 -2.35 10.18
CA MET A 214 -4.35 -3.15 10.59
C MET A 214 -3.94 -4.30 11.50
N GLU A 215 -4.58 -4.40 12.66
CA GLU A 215 -4.38 -5.46 13.65
C GLU A 215 -5.72 -5.91 14.21
N ASN A 216 -5.92 -7.23 14.28
CA ASN A 216 -7.10 -7.84 14.91
C ASN A 216 -8.46 -7.27 14.45
N GLY A 217 -8.56 -6.87 13.18
CA GLY A 217 -9.79 -6.36 12.59
C GLY A 217 -10.02 -4.85 12.78
N GLU A 218 -9.04 -4.11 13.28
CA GLU A 218 -9.11 -2.67 13.53
C GLU A 218 -7.92 -1.94 12.90
N PHE A 219 -8.09 -0.68 12.54
CA PHE A 219 -6.96 0.20 12.25
C PHE A 219 -6.35 0.73 13.55
N ARG A 220 -5.05 0.49 13.73
CA ARG A 220 -4.27 1.01 14.85
C ARG A 220 -3.75 2.41 14.56
N GLU A 221 -3.42 2.67 13.31
CA GLU A 221 -2.91 3.93 12.83
C GLU A 221 -3.30 4.08 11.35
N SER A 222 -3.66 5.29 10.91
CA SER A 222 -4.00 5.59 9.52
C SER A 222 -3.74 7.05 9.21
N GLY A 223 -3.20 7.34 8.02
CA GLY A 223 -2.93 8.70 7.56
C GLY A 223 -1.94 8.75 6.39
N ARG A 224 -1.55 9.96 6.01
CA ARG A 224 -0.51 10.15 4.99
C ARG A 224 0.83 9.62 5.51
N VAL A 225 1.55 8.89 4.68
CA VAL A 225 2.80 8.22 5.08
C VAL A 225 3.82 9.20 5.65
N LEU A 226 4.00 10.36 5.01
CA LEU A 226 4.94 11.39 5.48
C LEU A 226 4.51 12.00 6.82
N ASP A 227 3.21 12.23 7.03
CA ASP A 227 2.69 12.80 8.29
C ASP A 227 2.86 11.79 9.43
N LEU A 228 2.60 10.51 9.17
CA LEU A 228 2.82 9.44 10.14
C LEU A 228 4.30 9.28 10.50
N ILE A 229 5.22 9.39 9.52
CA ILE A 229 6.67 9.39 9.82
C ILE A 229 7.04 10.57 10.72
N GLY A 230 6.41 11.74 10.53
CA GLY A 230 6.59 12.94 11.33
C GLY A 230 5.83 12.95 12.67
N THR A 231 5.13 11.88 13.02
CA THR A 231 4.36 11.79 14.27
C THR A 231 5.16 11.04 15.34
N PRO A 232 5.40 11.65 16.52
CA PRO A 232 6.07 10.97 17.62
C PRO A 232 5.34 9.69 18.02
N GLY A 233 6.09 8.62 18.22
CA GLY A 233 5.53 7.32 18.63
C GLY A 233 4.81 6.53 17.54
N SER A 234 4.78 6.99 16.28
CA SER A 234 4.11 6.32 15.16
C SER A 234 4.54 4.86 15.01
N LEU A 235 3.55 3.98 14.92
CA LEU A 235 3.74 2.55 14.65
C LEU A 235 4.25 2.34 13.21
N LEU A 236 3.73 3.13 12.27
CA LEU A 236 4.15 3.08 10.88
C LEU A 236 5.63 3.48 10.75
N ALA A 237 6.04 4.61 11.35
CA ALA A 237 7.42 5.05 11.32
C ALA A 237 8.39 4.01 11.89
N ARG A 238 8.01 3.37 13.02
CA ARG A 238 8.80 2.28 13.63
C ARG A 238 8.90 1.06 12.73
N SER A 239 7.82 0.71 12.04
CA SER A 239 7.77 -0.44 11.16
C SER A 239 8.49 -0.20 9.83
N LEU A 240 8.42 1.03 9.29
CA LEU A 240 9.15 1.43 8.07
C LEU A 240 10.66 1.52 8.30
N PHE A 241 11.08 2.00 9.46
CA PHE A 241 12.48 2.20 9.82
C PHE A 241 12.78 1.49 11.15
N PRO A 242 12.90 0.15 11.14
CA PRO A 242 13.21 -0.61 12.34
C PRO A 242 14.61 -0.25 12.86
N LEU A 243 14.72 -0.07 14.16
CA LEU A 243 15.96 0.25 14.83
C LEU A 243 16.42 -0.95 15.66
N PRO A 244 17.74 -1.11 15.86
CA PRO A 244 18.27 -2.16 16.72
C PRO A 244 17.87 -1.90 18.19
N ASP A 245 17.56 -2.97 18.91
CA ASP A 245 17.17 -2.94 20.32
C ASP A 245 18.41 -3.02 21.25
N ASN A 246 19.45 -2.24 20.93
CA ASN A 246 20.75 -2.28 21.63
C ASN A 246 21.12 -0.94 22.26
N GLY A 247 20.14 -0.08 22.53
CA GLY A 247 20.37 1.25 23.10
C GLY A 247 20.72 1.24 24.58
N GLY A 248 21.66 2.10 24.98
CA GLY A 248 22.01 2.40 26.37
C GLY A 248 21.33 3.71 26.84
N PRO A 249 21.68 4.18 28.06
CA PRO A 249 21.11 5.40 28.62
C PRO A 249 21.45 6.69 27.85
N GLU A 250 22.48 6.64 27.01
CA GLU A 250 22.92 7.75 26.14
C GLU A 250 22.31 7.67 24.74
N THR A 251 21.49 6.65 24.48
CA THR A 251 20.91 6.44 23.16
C THR A 251 19.69 7.32 22.96
N VAL A 252 19.63 7.95 21.79
CA VAL A 252 18.47 8.71 21.31
C VAL A 252 18.08 8.25 19.92
N VAL A 253 16.79 8.33 19.62
CA VAL A 253 16.26 8.12 18.30
C VAL A 253 15.98 9.46 17.65
N ILE A 254 16.59 9.70 16.49
CA ILE A 254 16.41 10.91 15.70
C ILE A 254 15.59 10.52 14.47
N THR A 255 14.40 11.11 14.32
CA THR A 255 13.55 10.92 13.14
C THR A 255 13.66 12.15 12.23
N TYR A 256 13.93 11.89 10.97
CA TYR A 256 13.93 12.84 9.86
C TYR A 256 12.56 12.80 9.18
N PRO A 257 11.63 13.71 9.51
CA PRO A 257 10.26 13.64 8.99
C PRO A 257 10.11 14.21 7.56
N ARG A 258 11.15 14.86 7.06
CA ARG A 258 11.25 15.48 5.73
C ARG A 258 12.70 15.55 5.29
N SER A 259 12.93 15.98 4.03
CA SER A 259 14.29 16.28 3.55
C SER A 259 14.90 17.48 4.26
N PHE A 260 16.18 17.39 4.58
CA PHE A 260 16.99 18.46 5.13
C PHE A 260 18.29 18.56 4.32
N ASP A 261 18.76 19.77 4.09
CA ASP A 261 20.03 20.05 3.42
C ASP A 261 21.19 20.21 4.42
N GLU A 262 20.89 20.45 5.70
CA GLU A 262 21.87 20.66 6.74
C GLU A 262 22.55 19.35 7.17
N PRO A 263 23.89 19.35 7.34
CA PRO A 263 24.65 18.20 7.81
C PRO A 263 24.60 18.07 9.34
N PHE A 264 23.42 17.85 9.93
CA PHE A 264 23.19 17.85 11.38
C PHE A 264 24.23 17.05 12.19
N MET A 265 24.58 15.84 11.77
CA MET A 265 25.53 15.01 12.52
C MET A 265 26.90 15.69 12.65
N SER A 266 27.37 16.35 11.58
CA SER A 266 28.62 17.11 11.61
C SER A 266 28.52 18.39 12.42
N GLU A 267 27.35 19.05 12.39
CA GLU A 267 27.12 20.27 13.18
C GLU A 267 27.07 19.99 14.68
N LEU A 268 26.44 18.90 15.08
CA LEU A 268 26.37 18.48 16.47
C LEU A 268 27.78 18.36 17.08
N THR A 269 28.66 17.64 16.41
CA THR A 269 30.03 17.43 16.90
C THR A 269 30.84 18.71 16.94
N ARG A 270 30.73 19.58 15.93
CA ARG A 270 31.50 20.84 15.86
C ARG A 270 31.00 21.92 16.82
N ARG A 271 29.67 22.01 17.00
CA ARG A 271 29.02 23.14 17.66
C ARG A 271 28.79 22.91 19.15
N PHE A 272 28.49 21.63 19.51
CA PHE A 272 28.13 21.28 20.88
C PHE A 272 29.16 20.42 21.60
N ASP A 273 30.26 20.09 20.96
CA ASP A 273 31.31 19.23 21.54
C ASP A 273 30.73 17.93 22.08
N VAL A 274 29.94 17.25 21.23
CA VAL A 274 29.35 15.96 21.52
C VAL A 274 29.89 14.90 20.56
N ASP A 275 30.15 13.71 21.09
CA ASP A 275 30.46 12.52 20.29
C ASP A 275 29.15 11.86 19.88
N VAL A 276 29.01 11.58 18.59
CA VAL A 276 27.81 10.91 18.02
C VAL A 276 28.24 9.61 17.37
N ASN A 277 27.71 8.49 17.87
CA ASN A 277 27.92 7.16 17.28
C ASN A 277 26.61 6.61 16.76
N ILE A 278 26.52 6.32 15.45
CA ILE A 278 25.32 5.75 14.83
C ILE A 278 25.27 4.26 15.14
N LEU A 279 24.25 3.82 15.85
CA LEU A 279 24.02 2.42 16.22
C LEU A 279 23.25 1.66 15.14
N GLY A 280 22.39 2.35 14.39
CA GLY A 280 21.60 1.77 13.31
C GLY A 280 20.52 2.70 12.77
N GLY A 281 19.77 2.19 11.81
CA GLY A 281 18.73 2.95 11.11
C GLY A 281 19.19 3.43 9.74
N GLY A 282 18.41 4.32 9.13
CA GLY A 282 18.70 4.86 7.81
C GLY A 282 17.78 6.00 7.43
N VAL A 283 18.20 6.72 6.39
CA VAL A 283 17.40 7.76 5.71
C VAL A 283 17.22 7.29 4.27
N GLU A 284 15.97 7.24 3.81
CA GLU A 284 15.60 6.71 2.51
C GLU A 284 14.63 7.67 1.79
N GLN A 285 14.45 7.46 0.49
CA GLN A 285 13.46 8.21 -0.29
C GLN A 285 12.07 7.59 -0.10
N VAL A 286 11.14 8.38 0.44
CA VAL A 286 9.72 8.01 0.60
C VAL A 286 8.87 9.16 0.07
N ALA A 287 7.97 8.89 -0.88
CA ALA A 287 7.13 9.90 -1.51
C ALA A 287 7.90 11.16 -2.01
N GLY A 288 9.12 10.95 -2.52
CA GLY A 288 9.98 12.03 -3.04
C GLY A 288 10.72 12.84 -1.98
N GLN A 289 10.65 12.46 -0.71
CA GLN A 289 11.38 13.10 0.39
C GLN A 289 12.38 12.13 1.04
N SER A 290 13.53 12.67 1.47
CA SER A 290 14.51 11.93 2.27
C SER A 290 14.05 11.92 3.72
N VAL A 291 13.52 10.80 4.17
CA VAL A 291 12.97 10.60 5.53
C VAL A 291 13.56 9.36 6.17
N GLY A 292 13.57 9.27 7.49
CA GLY A 292 14.12 8.10 8.15
C GLY A 292 14.26 8.23 9.64
N ARG A 293 14.84 7.19 10.24
CA ARG A 293 15.12 7.13 11.69
C ARG A 293 16.53 6.60 11.92
N LEU A 294 17.22 7.23 12.84
CA LEU A 294 18.56 6.83 13.30
C LEU A 294 18.54 6.60 14.80
N SER A 295 19.12 5.49 15.23
CA SER A 295 19.48 5.26 16.63
C SER A 295 20.93 5.69 16.80
N VAL A 296 21.19 6.63 17.71
CA VAL A 296 22.53 7.18 17.94
C VAL A 296 22.85 7.23 19.44
N ASP A 297 24.06 6.87 19.81
CA ASP A 297 24.64 7.22 21.11
C ASP A 297 25.20 8.64 21.02
N MET A 298 24.80 9.49 21.93
CA MET A 298 25.27 10.88 21.99
C MET A 298 25.81 11.19 23.38
N ARG A 299 27.12 11.47 23.44
CA ARG A 299 27.85 11.74 24.68
C ARG A 299 28.52 13.13 24.62
N GLY A 300 28.55 13.84 25.72
CA GLY A 300 29.18 15.15 25.85
C GLY A 300 28.46 16.03 26.86
N SER A 301 29.15 17.03 27.35
CA SER A 301 28.66 17.94 28.40
C SER A 301 27.48 18.82 27.92
N ARG A 302 27.39 19.08 26.62
CA ARG A 302 26.34 19.91 26.00
C ARG A 302 25.29 19.09 25.23
N ARG A 303 25.12 17.79 25.59
CA ARG A 303 24.14 16.89 24.97
C ARG A 303 22.73 17.47 24.97
N ALA A 304 22.27 18.05 26.08
CA ALA A 304 20.93 18.63 26.18
C ALA A 304 20.70 19.77 25.18
N GLU A 305 21.70 20.64 24.99
CA GLU A 305 21.64 21.73 24.01
C GLU A 305 21.63 21.18 22.57
N ALA A 306 22.38 20.12 22.30
CA ALA A 306 22.41 19.44 21.00
C ALA A 306 21.05 18.83 20.65
N LEU A 307 20.37 18.17 21.59
CA LEU A 307 19.02 17.61 21.39
C LEU A 307 17.99 18.74 21.16
N THR A 308 18.07 19.82 21.93
CA THR A 308 17.21 21.00 21.73
C THR A 308 17.39 21.58 20.32
N TYR A 309 18.65 21.75 19.89
CA TYR A 309 18.98 22.24 18.53
C TYR A 309 18.33 21.38 17.44
N LEU A 310 18.40 20.05 17.52
CA LEU A 310 17.76 19.15 16.56
C LEU A 310 16.24 19.37 16.52
N SER A 311 15.61 19.47 17.69
CA SER A 311 14.15 19.66 17.81
C SER A 311 13.72 21.03 17.24
N GLU A 312 14.48 22.10 17.48
CA GLU A 312 14.22 23.44 16.94
C GLU A 312 14.31 23.48 15.41
N HIS A 313 15.11 22.59 14.80
CA HIS A 313 15.25 22.46 13.36
C HIS A 313 14.23 21.47 12.74
N GLY A 314 13.31 20.94 13.56
CA GLY A 314 12.20 20.13 13.10
C GLY A 314 12.49 18.63 12.97
N LEU A 315 13.57 18.14 13.57
CA LEU A 315 13.77 16.72 13.76
C LEU A 315 13.01 16.25 15.01
N LEU A 316 12.50 15.03 14.98
CA LEU A 316 11.92 14.44 16.18
C LEU A 316 13.00 13.69 16.95
N VAL A 317 13.11 13.96 18.24
CA VAL A 317 14.10 13.35 19.12
C VAL A 317 13.38 12.60 20.24
N GLU A 318 13.61 11.30 20.32
CA GLU A 318 13.04 10.43 21.36
C GLU A 318 14.18 9.78 22.16
N GLU A 319 14.14 9.79 23.49
CA GLU A 319 15.11 9.03 24.30
C GLU A 319 14.78 7.52 24.22
N ALA A 320 15.78 6.70 23.95
CA ALA A 320 15.60 5.26 23.95
C ALA A 320 15.34 4.78 25.40
N GLY A 321 14.16 4.21 25.65
CA GLY A 321 13.82 3.63 26.96
C GLY A 321 12.76 4.37 27.76
N LYS A 322 12.06 5.34 27.18
CA LYS A 322 10.82 5.89 27.75
C LYS A 322 9.58 5.42 27.01
#